data_92ed8b5e61e5e50603074e1131763d70
#
_entry.id   92ed8b5e61e5e50603074e1131763d70
#
_cell.length_a   1.000
_cell.length_b   1.000
_cell.length_c   1.000
_cell.angle_alpha   90.00
_cell.angle_beta   90.00
_cell.angle_gamma   90.00
#
_symmetry.space_group_name_H-M   'P 1'
#
loop_
_entity.id
_entity.type
_entity.pdbx_description
1 polymer ?
#
loop_
_entity_poly.entity_id
_entity_poly.type
_entity_poly.pdbx_seq_one_letter_code
_entity_poly.pdbx_strand_id
1 'polypeptide(L)'
;MAENTKNVEFKNPHPELPVREPILKLGKMITDRAAIKLGLEKLTADDPEYWGLAAICTDEMAEVALKMGVRKPKTLPELVKITGMDEKYLEELLNKMAFNGVIEYNWENPKHEKQYVLPMFVPGSAEFANMNDTVLEEHPEMGRFFERMSRIPLEGLTHMVPPGGAGIGMHVIPVQKEVDMCNEAISLEKISYWLDKYEGKYAASPCSCRKSRKTFDEGCADDPADWCVAVGDMADYVVETGKGGRYITKEEALEIFKKAEDNGFVHQITNIDGEDKIFAICNCNVNVCYALRTSQLFNTPNMSRSAYVAHVNKQNCVACGRCVEYCPAGALSLGQKLCRKDGSEVTYPKMPLPSEQKWGRHMWSEDYRDKNRINTHESGTAPCKTACPAHIAVQGYLKMAAQGRYQDALALIKKNNPFPAICGYVCNRRCEDACTRGTIDESIAIDEVKKYIAMLDINAETRYVPEKVVPATKGYFDEKVAIIGAGPAGISCAYYLAEKGYTNVTVFEKNKEPGGMVVYLSLIHISEPTRLRCI
;
A
#
# COMPACT_ATOMS: atom_id res chain seq x y z
N MET A 1 -15.43 10.37 -14.98
CA MET A 1 -14.26 9.84 -15.74
C MET A 1 -13.05 10.28 -14.96
N ALA A 2 -12.27 9.34 -14.44
CA ALA A 2 -11.02 9.68 -13.76
C ALA A 2 -10.16 10.51 -14.73
N GLU A 3 -9.73 11.69 -14.31
CA GLU A 3 -8.75 12.48 -15.06
C GLU A 3 -7.53 11.59 -15.27
N ASN A 4 -7.20 11.31 -16.51
CA ASN A 4 -6.03 10.52 -16.83
C ASN A 4 -4.79 11.27 -16.34
N THR A 5 -4.19 10.83 -15.23
CA THR A 5 -3.03 11.47 -14.60
C THR A 5 -1.80 11.56 -15.52
N LYS A 6 -1.83 10.88 -16.68
CA LYS A 6 -0.83 11.01 -17.73
C LYS A 6 -0.70 12.44 -18.27
N ASN A 7 -1.78 13.19 -18.26
CA ASN A 7 -1.86 14.54 -18.83
C ASN A 7 -1.98 15.64 -17.77
N VAL A 8 -1.85 15.31 -16.48
CA VAL A 8 -1.89 16.33 -15.44
C VAL A 8 -0.60 17.15 -15.48
N GLU A 9 -0.70 18.38 -15.92
CA GLU A 9 0.35 19.36 -15.74
C GLU A 9 0.41 19.79 -14.28
N PHE A 10 1.50 19.43 -13.62
CA PHE A 10 1.78 19.83 -12.24
C PHE A 10 2.39 21.23 -12.15
N LYS A 11 1.83 22.17 -12.88
CA LYS A 11 2.19 23.59 -12.84
C LYS A 11 1.34 24.32 -11.80
N ASN A 12 1.68 25.58 -11.59
CA ASN A 12 0.87 26.46 -10.77
C ASN A 12 -0.59 26.45 -11.26
N PRO A 13 -1.55 26.06 -10.39
CA PRO A 13 -2.97 26.05 -10.78
C PRO A 13 -3.57 27.46 -10.99
N HIS A 14 -2.86 28.51 -10.52
CA HIS A 14 -3.27 29.91 -10.59
C HIS A 14 -2.18 30.81 -11.20
N PRO A 15 -1.76 30.56 -12.45
CA PRO A 15 -0.69 31.31 -13.10
C PRO A 15 -1.06 32.79 -13.37
N GLU A 16 -2.36 33.11 -13.31
CA GLU A 16 -2.89 34.47 -13.47
C GLU A 16 -2.70 35.35 -12.23
N LEU A 17 -2.45 34.76 -11.06
CA LEU A 17 -2.24 35.52 -9.84
C LEU A 17 -0.81 36.07 -9.75
N PRO A 18 -0.64 37.27 -9.18
CA PRO A 18 0.68 37.84 -9.01
C PRO A 18 1.53 36.97 -8.07
N VAL A 19 2.81 36.82 -8.44
CA VAL A 19 3.75 36.06 -7.62
C VAL A 19 4.03 36.79 -6.30
N ARG A 20 3.89 36.05 -5.20
CA ARG A 20 4.02 36.55 -3.83
C ARG A 20 5.44 36.27 -3.32
N GLU A 21 6.25 37.31 -3.24
CA GLU A 21 7.66 37.20 -2.88
C GLU A 21 7.95 36.59 -1.50
N PRO A 22 7.19 36.88 -0.42
CA PRO A 22 7.37 36.21 0.87
C PRO A 22 7.19 34.68 0.77
N ILE A 23 6.25 34.21 -0.05
CA ILE A 23 5.98 32.79 -0.27
C ILE A 23 7.14 32.11 -1.01
N LEU A 24 7.68 32.76 -2.05
CA LEU A 24 8.87 32.23 -2.74
C LEU A 24 10.06 32.09 -1.80
N LYS A 25 10.28 33.08 -0.94
CA LYS A 25 11.35 33.03 0.06
C LYS A 25 11.14 31.91 1.07
N LEU A 26 9.90 31.74 1.55
CA LEU A 26 9.55 30.68 2.46
C LEU A 26 9.74 29.30 1.80
N GLY A 27 9.22 29.12 0.58
CA GLY A 27 9.39 27.89 -0.19
C GLY A 27 10.85 27.50 -0.40
N LYS A 28 11.72 28.49 -0.72
CA LYS A 28 13.17 28.28 -0.80
C LYS A 28 13.78 27.86 0.51
N MET A 29 13.30 28.39 1.64
CA MET A 29 13.85 28.08 2.95
C MET A 29 13.48 26.68 3.43
N ILE A 30 12.26 26.21 3.17
CA ILE A 30 11.76 24.94 3.69
C ILE A 30 11.85 23.76 2.69
N THR A 31 12.27 24.00 1.42
CA THR A 31 12.39 22.94 0.42
C THR A 31 13.39 21.87 0.82
N ASP A 32 13.13 20.63 0.40
CA ASP A 32 14.06 19.49 0.56
C ASP A 32 15.11 19.43 -0.52
N ARG A 33 14.92 20.22 -1.60
CA ARG A 33 15.83 20.23 -2.77
C ARG A 33 17.12 20.94 -2.44
N ALA A 34 18.19 20.17 -2.24
CA ALA A 34 19.51 20.69 -1.94
C ALA A 34 20.00 21.69 -3.00
N ALA A 35 19.70 21.45 -4.28
CA ALA A 35 20.08 22.33 -5.38
C ALA A 35 19.52 23.74 -5.21
N ILE A 36 18.26 23.88 -4.83
CA ILE A 36 17.63 25.18 -4.57
C ILE A 36 18.26 25.85 -3.34
N LYS A 37 18.50 25.09 -2.27
CA LYS A 37 19.15 25.63 -1.05
C LYS A 37 20.55 26.14 -1.30
N LEU A 38 21.31 25.47 -2.15
CA LEU A 38 22.67 25.85 -2.53
C LEU A 38 22.68 26.97 -3.60
N GLY A 39 21.55 27.37 -4.14
CA GLY A 39 21.47 28.40 -5.16
C GLY A 39 21.87 27.94 -6.57
N LEU A 40 21.94 26.62 -6.80
CA LEU A 40 22.24 25.99 -8.09
C LEU A 40 21.00 25.95 -9.00
N GLU A 41 19.82 26.03 -8.39
CA GLU A 41 18.52 26.03 -9.05
C GLU A 41 17.63 27.12 -8.42
N LYS A 42 16.75 27.73 -9.21
CA LYS A 42 15.82 28.75 -8.72
C LYS A 42 14.46 28.13 -8.46
N LEU A 43 13.89 28.47 -7.32
CA LEU A 43 12.48 28.24 -7.06
C LEU A 43 11.65 29.23 -7.88
N THR A 44 10.65 28.72 -8.59
CA THR A 44 9.74 29.50 -9.44
C THR A 44 8.30 29.40 -8.94
N ALA A 45 7.39 30.16 -9.54
CA ALA A 45 5.97 30.07 -9.23
C ALA A 45 5.32 28.76 -9.72
N ASP A 46 5.97 28.02 -10.59
CA ASP A 46 5.51 26.70 -11.07
C ASP A 46 5.93 25.54 -10.14
N ASP A 47 6.74 25.83 -9.13
CA ASP A 47 7.18 24.84 -8.19
C ASP A 47 6.16 24.64 -7.06
N PRO A 48 5.91 23.38 -6.62
CA PRO A 48 4.91 23.07 -5.60
C PRO A 48 5.21 23.71 -4.24
N GLU A 49 6.48 23.96 -3.93
CA GLU A 49 6.89 24.70 -2.73
C GLU A 49 6.43 26.15 -2.75
N TYR A 50 6.10 26.71 -3.93
CA TYR A 50 5.47 28.01 -4.03
C TYR A 50 3.95 27.90 -4.03
N TRP A 51 3.35 27.25 -5.04
CA TRP A 51 1.89 27.29 -5.18
C TRP A 51 1.16 26.51 -4.08
N GLY A 52 1.76 25.45 -3.53
CA GLY A 52 1.21 24.77 -2.36
C GLY A 52 1.19 25.67 -1.12
N LEU A 53 2.28 26.38 -0.85
CA LEU A 53 2.30 27.36 0.24
C LEU A 53 1.39 28.56 -0.06
N ALA A 54 1.30 29.01 -1.29
CA ALA A 54 0.45 30.14 -1.67
C ALA A 54 -1.04 29.88 -1.41
N ALA A 55 -1.45 28.62 -1.48
CA ALA A 55 -2.80 28.19 -1.16
C ALA A 55 -3.14 28.31 0.32
N ILE A 56 -2.21 27.99 1.22
CA ILE A 56 -2.47 27.83 2.66
C ILE A 56 -1.86 28.93 3.54
N CYS A 57 -1.06 29.83 2.96
CA CYS A 57 -0.26 30.81 3.69
C CYS A 57 -0.48 32.22 3.18
N THR A 58 -0.77 33.17 4.07
CA THR A 58 -0.77 34.60 3.74
C THR A 58 0.65 35.16 3.72
N ASP A 59 0.87 36.36 3.15
CA ASP A 59 2.19 36.98 3.15
C ASP A 59 2.68 37.27 4.57
N GLU A 60 1.79 37.67 5.45
CA GLU A 60 2.09 37.90 6.88
C GLU A 60 2.51 36.60 7.59
N MET A 61 1.81 35.46 7.32
CA MET A 61 2.18 34.16 7.84
C MET A 61 3.58 33.75 7.34
N ALA A 62 3.87 34.00 6.06
CA ALA A 62 5.17 33.72 5.48
C ALA A 62 6.29 34.55 6.11
N GLU A 63 6.04 35.83 6.38
CA GLU A 63 7.00 36.70 7.05
C GLU A 63 7.30 36.26 8.49
N VAL A 64 6.28 35.82 9.23
CA VAL A 64 6.47 35.22 10.57
C VAL A 64 7.28 33.91 10.45
N ALA A 65 6.90 33.03 9.55
CA ALA A 65 7.60 31.76 9.32
C ALA A 65 9.08 31.94 8.94
N LEU A 66 9.39 32.92 8.10
CA LEU A 66 10.77 33.27 7.72
C LEU A 66 11.61 33.67 8.94
N LYS A 67 11.03 34.30 9.96
CA LYS A 67 11.73 34.67 11.19
C LYS A 67 11.91 33.51 12.17
N MET A 68 11.13 32.43 12.02
CA MET A 68 11.23 31.26 12.90
C MET A 68 12.51 30.43 12.63
N GLY A 69 12.84 30.25 11.36
CA GLY A 69 13.92 29.33 10.94
C GLY A 69 13.49 27.85 11.01
N VAL A 70 13.94 27.08 10.01
CA VAL A 70 13.54 25.67 9.86
C VAL A 70 14.03 24.80 11.00
N ARG A 71 13.14 23.99 11.56
CA ARG A 71 13.42 23.05 12.67
C ARG A 71 14.03 23.70 13.92
N LYS A 72 13.70 24.97 14.15
CA LYS A 72 14.15 25.72 15.33
C LYS A 72 12.93 26.06 16.19
N PRO A 73 12.65 25.26 17.24
CA PRO A 73 11.52 25.55 18.14
C PRO A 73 11.63 26.93 18.78
N LYS A 74 10.50 27.61 18.90
CA LYS A 74 10.40 28.91 19.55
C LYS A 74 9.10 29.02 20.35
N THR A 75 9.19 29.53 21.55
CA THR A 75 8.03 29.86 22.37
C THR A 75 7.33 31.14 21.89
N LEU A 76 6.07 31.34 22.29
CA LEU A 76 5.32 32.56 21.96
C LEU A 76 6.06 33.84 22.40
N PRO A 77 6.60 33.97 23.61
CA PRO A 77 7.36 35.17 24.01
C PRO A 77 8.60 35.44 23.14
N GLU A 78 9.30 34.37 22.70
CA GLU A 78 10.44 34.51 21.80
C GLU A 78 9.99 35.03 20.42
N LEU A 79 8.86 34.53 19.92
CA LEU A 79 8.30 34.97 18.64
C LEU A 79 7.78 36.40 18.72
N VAL A 80 7.13 36.81 19.79
CA VAL A 80 6.74 38.23 20.05
C VAL A 80 7.97 39.13 19.97
N LYS A 81 9.06 38.77 20.64
CA LYS A 81 10.32 39.54 20.63
C LYS A 81 10.91 39.67 19.21
N ILE A 82 10.86 38.59 18.40
CA ILE A 82 11.45 38.55 17.06
C ILE A 82 10.56 39.27 16.02
N THR A 83 9.24 39.15 16.16
CA THR A 83 8.29 39.73 15.22
C THR A 83 7.96 41.16 15.54
N GLY A 84 7.92 41.51 16.82
CA GLY A 84 7.43 42.81 17.32
C GLY A 84 5.90 42.92 17.29
N MET A 85 5.18 41.83 17.08
CA MET A 85 3.72 41.76 17.01
C MET A 85 3.10 41.73 18.41
N ASP A 86 1.84 42.16 18.51
CA ASP A 86 1.02 41.94 19.71
C ASP A 86 0.91 40.44 20.01
N GLU A 87 1.01 40.10 21.29
CA GLU A 87 1.08 38.71 21.73
C GLU A 87 -0.18 37.91 21.35
N LYS A 88 -1.34 38.51 21.63
CA LYS A 88 -2.63 37.83 21.36
C LYS A 88 -2.86 37.65 19.86
N TYR A 89 -2.58 38.71 19.10
CA TYR A 89 -2.70 38.63 17.64
C TYR A 89 -1.75 37.61 17.04
N LEU A 90 -0.51 37.54 17.51
CA LEU A 90 0.47 36.58 17.04
C LEU A 90 0.05 35.13 17.39
N GLU A 91 -0.50 34.90 18.58
CA GLU A 91 -1.01 33.58 18.98
C GLU A 91 -2.15 33.12 18.09
N GLU A 92 -3.11 34.01 17.78
CA GLU A 92 -4.21 33.73 16.85
C GLU A 92 -3.66 33.40 15.45
N LEU A 93 -2.67 34.12 14.97
CA LEU A 93 -2.01 33.89 13.68
C LEU A 93 -1.28 32.55 13.66
N LEU A 94 -0.52 32.21 14.71
CA LEU A 94 0.20 30.93 14.83
C LEU A 94 -0.77 29.74 14.89
N ASN A 95 -1.89 29.87 15.59
CA ASN A 95 -2.92 28.85 15.63
C ASN A 95 -3.53 28.62 14.23
N LYS A 96 -3.76 29.67 13.47
CA LYS A 96 -4.22 29.57 12.08
C LYS A 96 -3.16 28.94 11.17
N MET A 97 -1.89 29.28 11.35
CA MET A 97 -0.78 28.65 10.64
C MET A 97 -0.68 27.15 10.94
N ALA A 98 -0.88 26.75 12.19
CA ALA A 98 -0.92 25.36 12.60
C ALA A 98 -2.13 24.62 12.02
N PHE A 99 -3.31 25.24 12.04
CA PHE A 99 -4.52 24.69 11.41
C PHE A 99 -4.33 24.45 9.91
N ASN A 100 -3.75 25.41 9.20
CA ASN A 100 -3.46 25.29 7.76
C ASN A 100 -2.32 24.29 7.45
N GLY A 101 -1.55 23.87 8.43
CA GLY A 101 -0.42 22.95 8.26
C GLY A 101 0.91 23.63 7.92
N VAL A 102 1.01 24.95 8.01
CA VAL A 102 2.25 25.69 7.73
C VAL A 102 3.32 25.43 8.78
N ILE A 103 2.91 25.34 10.05
CA ILE A 103 3.78 25.05 11.20
C ILE A 103 3.21 23.93 12.05
N GLU A 104 4.07 23.32 12.86
CA GLU A 104 3.72 22.38 13.92
C GLU A 104 4.03 22.98 15.29
N TYR A 105 3.62 22.33 16.37
CA TYR A 105 3.99 22.68 17.72
C TYR A 105 4.16 21.44 18.60
N ASN A 106 4.92 21.62 19.68
CA ASN A 106 5.15 20.61 20.71
C ASN A 106 5.43 21.28 22.06
N TRP A 107 5.64 20.48 23.10
CA TRP A 107 6.04 20.93 24.44
C TRP A 107 7.38 20.34 24.87
N GLU A 108 8.21 19.97 23.91
CA GLU A 108 9.48 19.28 24.10
C GLU A 108 10.61 20.18 24.63
N ASN A 109 10.32 21.01 25.60
CA ASN A 109 11.35 21.80 26.29
C ASN A 109 11.31 21.55 27.80
N PRO A 110 12.38 21.87 28.56
CA PRO A 110 12.45 21.59 30.00
C PRO A 110 11.34 22.21 30.85
N LYS A 111 10.67 23.22 30.34
CA LYS A 111 9.59 23.92 31.06
C LYS A 111 8.20 23.44 30.65
N HIS A 112 8.11 22.52 29.67
CA HIS A 112 6.85 22.09 29.06
C HIS A 112 5.97 23.25 28.57
N GLU A 113 6.60 24.30 28.05
CA GLU A 113 5.92 25.43 27.41
C GLU A 113 5.64 25.09 25.93
N LYS A 114 4.49 25.52 25.41
CA LYS A 114 4.18 25.36 23.99
C LYS A 114 5.20 26.09 23.12
N GLN A 115 5.82 25.40 22.19
CA GLN A 115 6.77 25.94 21.23
C GLN A 115 6.37 25.59 19.82
N TYR A 116 6.52 26.54 18.91
CA TYR A 116 6.16 26.42 17.52
C TYR A 116 7.37 26.13 16.67
N VAL A 117 7.21 25.27 15.68
CA VAL A 117 8.28 24.79 14.81
C VAL A 117 7.88 24.99 13.36
N LEU A 118 8.74 25.57 12.56
CA LEU A 118 8.59 25.58 11.11
C LEU A 118 9.21 24.29 10.57
N PRO A 119 8.41 23.34 10.04
CA PRO A 119 8.93 22.10 9.50
C PRO A 119 9.59 22.29 8.14
N MET A 120 10.15 21.24 7.58
CA MET A 120 10.46 21.14 6.16
C MET A 120 9.15 21.10 5.36
N PHE A 121 9.24 21.27 4.05
CA PHE A 121 8.04 21.16 3.22
C PHE A 121 7.53 19.71 3.16
N VAL A 122 8.43 18.72 3.00
CA VAL A 122 8.18 17.27 3.07
C VAL A 122 9.37 16.59 3.74
N PRO A 123 9.18 15.81 4.78
CA PRO A 123 7.96 15.64 5.57
C PRO A 123 7.67 16.88 6.44
N GLY A 124 6.44 17.32 6.44
CA GLY A 124 6.00 18.46 7.25
C GLY A 124 4.80 19.22 6.70
N SER A 125 4.98 20.47 6.26
CA SER A 125 3.86 21.36 5.90
C SER A 125 2.91 20.75 4.87
N ALA A 126 3.41 20.04 3.88
CA ALA A 126 2.59 19.43 2.84
C ALA A 126 1.73 18.26 3.38
N GLU A 127 2.30 17.42 4.24
CA GLU A 127 1.55 16.35 4.89
C GLU A 127 0.45 16.91 5.78
N PHE A 128 0.78 17.91 6.60
CA PHE A 128 -0.16 18.51 7.53
C PHE A 128 -1.32 19.21 6.83
N ALA A 129 -1.06 19.90 5.73
CA ALA A 129 -2.11 20.47 4.90
C ALA A 129 -3.01 19.40 4.27
N ASN A 130 -2.42 18.32 3.73
CA ASN A 130 -3.17 17.20 3.16
C ASN A 130 -4.00 16.38 4.17
N MET A 131 -3.69 16.47 5.46
CA MET A 131 -4.49 15.81 6.49
C MET A 131 -5.76 16.59 6.85
N ASN A 132 -5.84 17.88 6.50
CA ASN A 132 -6.96 18.75 6.84
C ASN A 132 -8.00 18.76 5.72
N ASP A 133 -9.20 18.25 6.00
CA ASP A 133 -10.29 18.18 5.02
C ASP A 133 -10.76 19.57 4.58
N THR A 134 -10.85 20.51 5.51
CA THR A 134 -11.22 21.91 5.17
C THR A 134 -10.23 22.53 4.20
N VAL A 135 -8.93 22.33 4.43
CA VAL A 135 -7.88 22.81 3.52
C VAL A 135 -7.98 22.14 2.16
N LEU A 136 -8.25 20.83 2.11
CA LEU A 136 -8.38 20.10 0.83
C LEU A 136 -9.65 20.45 0.06
N GLU A 137 -10.74 20.79 0.76
CA GLU A 137 -11.98 21.26 0.13
C GLU A 137 -11.81 22.65 -0.49
N GLU A 138 -11.12 23.55 0.22
CA GLU A 138 -10.83 24.91 -0.25
C GLU A 138 -9.70 24.92 -1.31
N HIS A 139 -8.72 24.03 -1.19
CA HIS A 139 -7.50 23.97 -1.98
C HIS A 139 -7.20 22.53 -2.46
N PRO A 140 -8.01 21.99 -3.39
CA PRO A 140 -7.84 20.61 -3.89
C PRO A 140 -6.49 20.37 -4.58
N GLU A 141 -5.83 21.42 -5.05
CA GLU A 141 -4.47 21.36 -5.60
C GLU A 141 -3.43 20.81 -4.61
N MET A 142 -3.65 20.95 -3.31
CA MET A 142 -2.77 20.38 -2.29
C MET A 142 -2.67 18.84 -2.38
N GLY A 143 -3.74 18.17 -2.81
CA GLY A 143 -3.71 16.74 -3.07
C GLY A 143 -2.78 16.34 -4.22
N ARG A 144 -2.53 17.23 -5.18
CA ARG A 144 -1.68 16.98 -6.35
C ARG A 144 -0.19 17.07 -6.04
N PHE A 145 0.14 17.69 -4.95
CA PHE A 145 1.52 17.96 -4.53
C PHE A 145 2.38 16.69 -4.48
N PHE A 146 1.94 15.62 -3.82
CA PHE A 146 2.70 14.40 -3.66
C PHE A 146 3.06 13.73 -5.00
N GLU A 147 2.17 13.81 -5.99
CA GLU A 147 2.46 13.28 -7.32
C GLU A 147 3.56 14.05 -8.04
N ARG A 148 3.52 15.38 -7.92
CA ARG A 148 4.55 16.23 -8.48
C ARG A 148 5.92 15.91 -7.87
N MET A 149 5.98 15.75 -6.54
CA MET A 149 7.21 15.41 -5.83
C MET A 149 7.73 14.02 -6.21
N SER A 150 6.84 13.04 -6.38
CA SER A 150 7.24 11.70 -6.81
C SER A 150 7.91 11.70 -8.18
N ARG A 151 7.45 12.57 -9.11
CA ARG A 151 7.91 12.55 -10.50
C ARG A 151 9.18 13.34 -10.74
N ILE A 152 9.44 14.40 -10.01
CA ILE A 152 10.56 15.29 -10.32
C ILE A 152 11.69 15.20 -9.31
N PRO A 153 11.53 15.53 -8.01
CA PRO A 153 12.69 15.47 -7.12
C PRO A 153 13.04 14.02 -6.72
N LEU A 154 12.05 13.15 -6.51
CA LEU A 154 12.34 11.81 -6.03
C LEU A 154 12.93 10.89 -7.08
N GLU A 155 12.62 11.05 -8.35
CA GLU A 155 13.29 10.28 -9.41
C GLU A 155 14.82 10.47 -9.29
N GLY A 156 15.28 11.71 -9.19
CA GLY A 156 16.71 12.00 -9.02
C GLY A 156 17.30 11.48 -7.71
N LEU A 157 16.57 11.68 -6.61
CA LEU A 157 17.01 11.27 -5.27
C LEU A 157 17.11 9.76 -5.12
N THR A 158 16.14 9.02 -5.61
CA THR A 158 16.08 7.55 -5.44
C THR A 158 17.24 6.83 -6.15
N HIS A 159 17.78 7.40 -7.22
CA HIS A 159 18.99 6.87 -7.87
C HIS A 159 20.26 6.97 -7.00
N MET A 160 20.25 7.82 -5.97
CA MET A 160 21.36 7.95 -5.02
C MET A 160 21.21 7.05 -3.79
N VAL A 161 20.06 6.39 -3.64
CA VAL A 161 19.80 5.50 -2.50
C VAL A 161 20.69 4.26 -2.57
N PRO A 162 21.45 3.94 -1.51
CA PRO A 162 22.31 2.77 -1.51
C PRO A 162 21.51 1.47 -1.47
N PRO A 163 22.09 0.33 -1.90
CA PRO A 163 21.48 -0.98 -1.70
C PRO A 163 21.10 -1.20 -0.23
N GLY A 164 19.89 -1.72 0.00
CA GLY A 164 19.34 -1.90 1.36
C GLY A 164 18.56 -0.70 1.92
N GLY A 165 18.45 0.38 1.14
CA GLY A 165 17.66 1.56 1.51
C GLY A 165 18.49 2.64 2.21
N ALA A 166 18.00 3.86 2.18
CA ALA A 166 18.65 5.00 2.82
C ALA A 166 18.34 5.10 4.33
N GLY A 167 17.11 4.75 4.72
CA GLY A 167 16.64 4.90 6.10
C GLY A 167 16.49 6.35 6.53
N ILE A 168 16.37 7.27 5.60
CA ILE A 168 16.17 8.70 5.86
C ILE A 168 14.67 9.01 5.83
N GLY A 169 14.18 9.58 6.90
CA GLY A 169 12.78 9.96 7.07
C GLY A 169 11.89 8.82 7.60
N MET A 170 12.05 7.63 7.08
CA MET A 170 11.21 6.48 7.43
C MET A 170 12.04 5.21 7.65
N HIS A 171 11.67 4.45 8.68
CA HIS A 171 12.23 3.14 9.00
C HIS A 171 11.11 2.10 9.06
N VAL A 172 11.30 0.99 8.36
CA VAL A 172 10.33 -0.12 8.36
C VAL A 172 10.53 -0.94 9.63
N ILE A 173 9.48 -1.02 10.43
CA ILE A 173 9.45 -1.84 11.64
C ILE A 173 8.69 -3.15 11.33
N PRO A 174 9.21 -4.31 11.73
CA PRO A 174 8.57 -5.58 11.44
C PRO A 174 7.28 -5.77 12.27
N VAL A 175 6.48 -6.74 11.87
CA VAL A 175 5.30 -7.18 12.61
C VAL A 175 5.73 -7.66 14.00
N GLN A 176 5.09 -7.19 15.05
CA GLN A 176 5.45 -7.44 16.45
C GLN A 176 5.62 -8.95 16.75
N LYS A 177 4.69 -9.77 16.28
CA LYS A 177 4.70 -11.22 16.46
C LYS A 177 5.98 -11.88 15.94
N GLU A 178 6.49 -11.42 14.81
CA GLU A 178 7.70 -11.99 14.20
C GLU A 178 8.97 -11.56 14.96
N VAL A 179 8.96 -10.34 15.52
CA VAL A 179 10.07 -9.81 16.30
C VAL A 179 10.14 -10.46 17.68
N ASP A 180 9.01 -10.78 18.28
CA ASP A 180 8.97 -11.45 19.59
C ASP A 180 9.56 -12.88 19.57
N MET A 181 9.60 -13.49 18.38
CA MET A 181 10.27 -14.78 18.17
C MET A 181 11.79 -14.65 17.96
N CYS A 182 12.30 -13.44 17.85
CA CYS A 182 13.71 -13.16 17.60
C CYS A 182 14.42 -12.72 18.89
N ASN A 183 15.32 -13.53 19.41
CA ASN A 183 16.04 -13.22 20.63
C ASN A 183 17.01 -12.03 20.49
N GLU A 184 17.35 -11.64 19.26
CA GLU A 184 18.29 -10.55 18.96
C GLU A 184 17.58 -9.23 18.65
N ALA A 185 16.24 -9.20 18.73
CA ALA A 185 15.47 -8.00 18.42
C ALA A 185 15.70 -6.90 19.46
N ILE A 186 16.18 -5.75 18.99
CA ILE A 186 16.33 -4.55 19.83
C ILE A 186 14.97 -3.88 20.08
N SER A 187 14.85 -3.19 21.21
CA SER A 187 13.59 -2.56 21.64
C SER A 187 13.03 -1.59 20.60
N LEU A 188 13.86 -0.81 19.94
CA LEU A 188 13.47 0.18 18.93
C LEU A 188 12.75 -0.41 17.71
N GLU A 189 12.89 -1.73 17.48
CA GLU A 189 12.21 -2.45 16.40
C GLU A 189 10.86 -3.03 16.83
N LYS A 190 10.40 -2.73 18.05
CA LYS A 190 9.14 -3.23 18.58
C LYS A 190 8.10 -2.13 18.67
N ILE A 191 6.93 -2.36 18.10
CA ILE A 191 5.79 -1.44 18.21
C ILE A 191 5.41 -1.24 19.68
N SER A 192 5.44 -2.31 20.48
CA SER A 192 5.13 -2.26 21.92
C SER A 192 6.05 -1.29 22.67
N TYR A 193 7.34 -1.26 22.35
CA TYR A 193 8.29 -0.32 22.96
C TYR A 193 7.85 1.14 22.74
N TRP A 194 7.46 1.47 21.53
CA TRP A 194 7.03 2.84 21.21
C TRP A 194 5.69 3.20 21.84
N LEU A 195 4.77 2.24 21.91
CA LEU A 195 3.51 2.46 22.63
C LEU A 195 3.73 2.64 24.13
N ASP A 196 4.61 1.87 24.74
CA ASP A 196 4.93 2.01 26.17
C ASP A 196 5.62 3.35 26.45
N LYS A 197 6.54 3.76 25.56
CA LYS A 197 7.25 5.04 25.67
C LYS A 197 6.34 6.27 25.64
N TYR A 198 5.29 6.23 24.81
CA TYR A 198 4.33 7.32 24.66
C TYR A 198 3.00 7.03 25.35
N GLU A 199 3.02 6.24 26.42
CA GLU A 199 1.81 5.79 27.10
C GLU A 199 0.82 6.93 27.39
N GLY A 200 -0.45 6.72 27.00
CA GLY A 200 -1.53 7.69 27.17
C GLY A 200 -1.58 8.83 26.15
N LYS A 201 -0.62 8.91 25.21
CA LYS A 201 -0.58 9.95 24.18
C LYS A 201 -0.59 9.36 22.77
N TYR A 202 -1.75 8.88 22.34
CA TYR A 202 -1.97 8.34 20.99
C TYR A 202 -3.15 9.01 20.32
N ALA A 203 -3.03 9.25 19.01
CA ALA A 203 -4.15 9.67 18.17
C ALA A 203 -4.12 8.92 16.84
N ALA A 204 -5.28 8.39 16.45
CA ALA A 204 -5.48 7.94 15.08
C ALA A 204 -5.76 9.15 14.19
N SER A 205 -5.17 9.16 13.01
CA SER A 205 -5.35 10.25 12.06
C SER A 205 -5.36 9.75 10.61
N PRO A 206 -5.93 10.53 9.68
CA PRO A 206 -5.89 10.20 8.28
C PRO A 206 -4.46 10.14 7.74
N CYS A 207 -4.26 9.27 6.75
CA CYS A 207 -3.00 9.20 6.04
C CYS A 207 -2.95 10.23 4.90
N SER A 208 -2.02 11.18 4.96
CA SER A 208 -1.83 12.22 3.92
C SER A 208 -1.57 11.63 2.53
N CYS A 209 -0.81 10.54 2.43
CA CYS A 209 -0.58 9.85 1.16
C CYS A 209 -1.86 9.29 0.55
N ARG A 210 -2.75 8.69 1.38
CA ARG A 210 -4.05 8.18 0.91
C ARG A 210 -4.98 9.32 0.49
N LYS A 211 -5.04 10.40 1.27
CA LYS A 211 -5.83 11.59 0.90
C LYS A 211 -5.36 12.20 -0.42
N SER A 212 -4.05 12.36 -0.61
CA SER A 212 -3.49 12.84 -1.87
C SER A 212 -3.90 11.94 -3.04
N ARG A 213 -3.79 10.63 -2.91
CA ARG A 213 -4.16 9.69 -3.98
C ARG A 213 -5.66 9.71 -4.29
N LYS A 214 -6.50 9.89 -3.29
CA LYS A 214 -7.95 9.99 -3.46
C LYS A 214 -8.35 11.18 -4.34
N THR A 215 -7.61 12.28 -4.33
CA THR A 215 -7.90 13.44 -5.20
C THR A 215 -7.75 13.15 -6.69
N PHE A 216 -7.13 12.04 -7.06
CA PHE A 216 -6.99 11.58 -8.44
C PHE A 216 -7.94 10.44 -8.81
N ASP A 217 -8.87 10.06 -7.95
CA ASP A 217 -9.64 8.83 -8.06
C ASP A 217 -8.78 7.58 -8.24
N GLU A 218 -7.50 7.67 -7.85
CA GLU A 218 -6.51 6.61 -7.91
C GLU A 218 -6.21 6.19 -6.48
N GLY A 219 -6.93 5.33 -5.93
CA GLY A 219 -6.67 4.84 -4.59
C GLY A 219 -6.73 3.33 -4.57
N CYS A 220 -6.42 2.81 -3.44
CA CYS A 220 -6.94 1.58 -2.96
C CYS A 220 -8.34 1.87 -2.42
N ALA A 221 -9.18 0.84 -2.34
CA ALA A 221 -10.49 0.94 -1.70
C ALA A 221 -10.40 1.26 -0.18
N ASP A 222 -9.19 1.57 0.32
CA ASP A 222 -8.96 1.90 1.72
C ASP A 222 -9.53 3.26 2.06
N ASP A 223 -10.27 3.32 3.15
CA ASP A 223 -10.59 4.59 3.78
C ASP A 223 -9.27 5.29 4.23
N PRO A 224 -9.06 6.57 3.92
CA PRO A 224 -7.90 7.30 4.41
C PRO A 224 -7.89 7.52 5.94
N ALA A 225 -9.00 7.30 6.62
CA ALA A 225 -9.10 7.47 8.07
C ALA A 225 -8.35 6.37 8.85
N ASP A 226 -7.83 6.76 10.01
CA ASP A 226 -7.33 5.87 11.07
C ASP A 226 -6.11 4.99 10.73
N TRP A 227 -5.36 5.25 9.66
CA TRP A 227 -4.19 4.45 9.31
C TRP A 227 -2.87 5.02 9.79
N CYS A 228 -2.86 6.21 10.34
CA CYS A 228 -1.69 6.83 10.95
C CYS A 228 -1.90 6.94 12.45
N VAL A 229 -0.99 6.41 13.25
CA VAL A 229 -1.01 6.54 14.71
C VAL A 229 0.04 7.56 15.11
N ALA A 230 -0.40 8.79 15.38
CA ALA A 230 0.43 9.83 15.94
C ALA A 230 0.68 9.56 17.42
N VAL A 231 1.88 9.88 17.90
CA VAL A 231 2.30 9.64 19.29
C VAL A 231 2.90 10.89 19.92
N GLY A 232 2.85 10.96 21.24
CA GLY A 232 3.40 12.09 21.97
C GLY A 232 2.68 13.40 21.64
N ASP A 233 3.43 14.48 21.55
CA ASP A 233 2.91 15.82 21.25
C ASP A 233 2.29 15.93 19.86
N MET A 234 2.67 15.06 18.93
CA MET A 234 2.03 14.98 17.61
C MET A 234 0.58 14.49 17.71
N ALA A 235 0.25 13.66 18.70
CA ALA A 235 -1.14 13.25 18.92
C ALA A 235 -2.02 14.46 19.25
N ASP A 236 -1.54 15.34 20.13
CA ASP A 236 -2.24 16.59 20.48
C ASP A 236 -2.36 17.50 19.25
N TYR A 237 -1.26 17.65 18.50
CA TYR A 237 -1.24 18.49 17.30
C TYR A 237 -2.27 18.05 16.25
N VAL A 238 -2.36 16.78 15.90
CA VAL A 238 -3.30 16.31 14.85
C VAL A 238 -4.76 16.38 15.30
N VAL A 239 -5.03 16.30 16.59
CA VAL A 239 -6.38 16.44 17.15
C VAL A 239 -6.80 17.90 17.21
N GLU A 240 -5.94 18.77 17.78
CA GLU A 240 -6.28 20.17 18.05
C GLU A 240 -6.30 21.05 16.79
N THR A 241 -5.61 20.66 15.73
CA THR A 241 -5.44 21.50 14.51
C THR A 241 -6.27 21.04 13.32
N GLY A 242 -7.35 20.31 13.56
CA GLY A 242 -8.29 19.95 12.48
C GLY A 242 -7.76 18.95 11.44
N LYS A 243 -6.73 18.14 11.79
CA LYS A 243 -6.15 17.12 10.90
C LYS A 243 -6.98 15.84 10.82
N GLY A 244 -8.22 15.85 11.31
CA GLY A 244 -9.07 14.67 11.39
C GLY A 244 -8.58 13.63 12.40
N GLY A 245 -7.68 14.03 13.31
CA GLY A 245 -7.19 13.18 14.39
C GLY A 245 -8.23 12.99 15.50
N ARG A 246 -8.19 11.82 16.14
CA ARG A 246 -8.93 11.53 17.37
C ARG A 246 -8.05 10.80 18.36
N TYR A 247 -8.16 11.11 19.64
CA TYR A 247 -7.46 10.34 20.67
C TYR A 247 -7.94 8.91 20.70
N ILE A 248 -7.02 7.99 20.92
CA ILE A 248 -7.26 6.55 20.99
C ILE A 248 -6.58 5.95 22.21
N THR A 249 -7.04 4.77 22.63
CA THR A 249 -6.38 3.97 23.66
C THR A 249 -5.26 3.11 23.05
N LYS A 250 -4.47 2.50 23.92
CA LYS A 250 -3.44 1.55 23.49
C LYS A 250 -4.05 0.32 22.78
N GLU A 251 -5.18 -0.14 23.29
CA GLU A 251 -5.93 -1.26 22.73
C GLU A 251 -6.43 -0.95 21.33
N GLU A 252 -7.01 0.23 21.13
CA GLU A 252 -7.42 0.70 19.79
C GLU A 252 -6.24 0.83 18.84
N ALA A 253 -5.08 1.32 19.30
CA ALA A 253 -3.87 1.38 18.50
C ALA A 253 -3.42 -0.03 18.04
N LEU A 254 -3.44 -1.00 18.95
CA LEU A 254 -3.11 -2.40 18.63
C LEU A 254 -4.11 -3.02 17.64
N GLU A 255 -5.39 -2.67 17.72
CA GLU A 255 -6.40 -3.09 16.74
C GLU A 255 -6.12 -2.50 15.35
N ILE A 256 -5.73 -1.23 15.29
CA ILE A 256 -5.34 -0.58 14.02
C ILE A 256 -4.14 -1.31 13.41
N PHE A 257 -3.11 -1.63 14.19
CA PHE A 257 -1.94 -2.35 13.70
C PHE A 257 -2.30 -3.75 13.21
N LYS A 258 -3.11 -4.48 13.96
CA LYS A 258 -3.60 -5.79 13.54
C LYS A 258 -4.38 -5.73 12.23
N LYS A 259 -5.28 -4.76 12.10
CA LYS A 259 -6.01 -4.53 10.84
C LYS A 259 -5.06 -4.21 9.68
N ALA A 260 -4.00 -3.45 9.94
CA ALA A 260 -2.99 -3.13 8.95
C ALA A 260 -2.22 -4.39 8.51
N GLU A 261 -1.83 -5.25 9.45
CA GLU A 261 -1.20 -6.55 9.17
C GLU A 261 -2.09 -7.47 8.32
N ASP A 262 -3.37 -7.56 8.67
CA ASP A 262 -4.36 -8.36 7.94
C ASP A 262 -4.55 -7.87 6.49
N ASN A 263 -4.33 -6.57 6.24
CA ASN A 263 -4.36 -5.97 4.90
C ASN A 263 -2.98 -6.00 4.18
N GLY A 264 -1.94 -6.52 4.81
CA GLY A 264 -0.59 -6.57 4.25
C GLY A 264 0.09 -5.19 4.17
N PHE A 265 -0.28 -4.27 5.04
CA PHE A 265 0.36 -2.95 5.12
C PHE A 265 1.69 -3.03 5.86
N VAL A 266 2.56 -2.10 5.54
CA VAL A 266 3.92 -2.02 6.10
C VAL A 266 3.93 -1.01 7.23
N HIS A 267 4.36 -1.44 8.42
CA HIS A 267 4.60 -0.53 9.52
C HIS A 267 5.87 0.27 9.29
N GLN A 268 5.77 1.58 9.43
CA GLN A 268 6.91 2.48 9.34
C GLN A 268 6.88 3.48 10.49
N ILE A 269 8.02 3.70 11.09
CA ILE A 269 8.22 4.77 12.06
C ILE A 269 8.96 5.93 11.41
N THR A 270 8.68 7.13 11.86
CA THR A 270 9.40 8.33 11.44
C THR A 270 10.72 8.41 12.22
N ASN A 271 11.81 8.77 11.56
CA ASN A 271 13.15 8.82 12.19
C ASN A 271 13.89 10.13 11.88
N ILE A 272 13.15 11.22 11.70
CA ILE A 272 13.72 12.53 11.37
C ILE A 272 14.04 13.38 12.61
N ASP A 273 13.55 13.01 13.78
CA ASP A 273 13.70 13.77 15.02
C ASP A 273 14.79 13.23 15.96
N GLY A 274 15.56 12.25 15.50
CA GLY A 274 16.65 11.62 16.26
C GLY A 274 16.41 10.14 16.54
N GLU A 275 17.42 9.47 17.08
CA GLU A 275 17.44 8.01 17.24
C GLU A 275 16.38 7.46 18.19
N ASP A 276 15.95 8.26 19.16
CA ASP A 276 15.04 7.82 20.21
C ASP A 276 13.72 8.60 20.22
N LYS A 277 13.32 9.12 19.07
CA LYS A 277 12.10 9.87 18.90
C LYS A 277 11.37 9.48 17.63
N ILE A 278 10.06 9.32 17.74
CA ILE A 278 9.15 9.23 16.62
C ILE A 278 7.96 10.15 16.87
N PHE A 279 7.30 10.60 15.83
CA PHE A 279 6.05 11.34 15.96
C PHE A 279 4.85 10.55 15.46
N ALA A 280 5.06 9.50 14.69
CA ALA A 280 3.99 8.63 14.21
C ALA A 280 4.48 7.22 13.88
N ILE A 281 3.54 6.26 13.96
CA ILE A 281 3.65 4.92 13.40
C ILE A 281 2.68 4.85 12.24
N CYS A 282 3.21 4.77 11.03
CA CYS A 282 2.42 4.68 9.80
C CYS A 282 2.10 3.24 9.44
N ASN A 283 0.90 3.01 8.92
CA ASN A 283 0.45 1.72 8.37
C ASN A 283 0.31 1.85 6.85
N CYS A 284 1.40 1.64 6.15
CA CYS A 284 1.57 2.07 4.78
C CYS A 284 1.11 1.03 3.77
N ASN A 285 0.14 1.40 2.94
CA ASN A 285 -0.14 0.67 1.72
C ASN A 285 0.97 0.99 0.71
N VAL A 286 1.69 -0.02 0.29
CA VAL A 286 2.85 0.07 -0.61
C VAL A 286 2.53 0.70 -1.96
N ASN A 287 1.27 0.70 -2.33
CA ASN A 287 0.77 1.19 -3.60
C ASN A 287 0.44 2.68 -3.58
N VAL A 288 0.31 3.21 -2.39
CA VAL A 288 -0.15 4.57 -2.12
C VAL A 288 0.95 5.37 -1.45
N CYS A 289 1.69 4.73 -0.55
CA CYS A 289 2.70 5.40 0.26
C CYS A 289 3.78 6.06 -0.60
N TYR A 290 3.98 7.32 -0.36
CA TYR A 290 4.98 8.14 -1.02
C TYR A 290 6.40 7.56 -0.89
N ALA A 291 6.79 7.10 0.30
CA ALA A 291 8.11 6.55 0.53
C ALA A 291 8.31 5.16 -0.10
N LEU A 292 7.27 4.30 -0.05
CA LEU A 292 7.41 2.90 -0.47
C LEU A 292 7.25 2.70 -1.98
N ARG A 293 6.35 3.43 -2.64
CA ARG A 293 6.07 3.20 -4.07
C ARG A 293 7.17 3.68 -5.01
N THR A 294 8.03 4.61 -4.57
CA THR A 294 9.10 5.17 -5.41
C THR A 294 10.09 4.14 -5.88
N SER A 295 10.38 3.14 -5.05
CA SER A 295 11.27 2.04 -5.44
C SER A 295 10.75 1.23 -6.63
N GLN A 296 9.44 1.10 -6.74
CA GLN A 296 8.81 0.42 -7.89
C GLN A 296 8.69 1.33 -9.10
N LEU A 297 8.37 2.60 -8.88
CA LEU A 297 8.28 3.58 -9.96
C LEU A 297 9.59 3.71 -10.73
N PHE A 298 10.70 3.68 -10.02
CA PHE A 298 12.02 3.97 -10.59
C PHE A 298 12.97 2.77 -10.58
N ASN A 299 12.53 1.60 -10.09
CA ASN A 299 13.34 0.41 -9.86
C ASN A 299 14.66 0.72 -9.12
N THR A 300 14.54 1.45 -8.06
CA THR A 300 15.64 1.86 -7.19
C THR A 300 15.50 1.23 -5.81
N PRO A 301 16.56 1.19 -4.98
CA PRO A 301 16.42 0.84 -3.59
C PRO A 301 15.39 1.74 -2.89
N ASN A 302 14.65 1.19 -1.91
CA ASN A 302 13.63 1.95 -1.21
C ASN A 302 14.26 3.04 -0.33
N MET A 303 13.59 4.19 -0.19
CA MET A 303 14.03 5.24 0.74
C MET A 303 13.93 4.79 2.19
N SER A 304 12.91 3.99 2.52
CA SER A 304 12.79 3.34 3.83
C SER A 304 13.78 2.19 3.96
N ARG A 305 14.24 1.95 5.16
CA ARG A 305 15.16 0.85 5.49
C ARG A 305 14.53 -0.04 6.56
N SER A 306 14.83 -1.33 6.50
CA SER A 306 14.58 -2.29 7.58
C SER A 306 15.89 -2.85 8.09
N ALA A 307 15.97 -3.12 9.38
CA ALA A 307 17.08 -3.86 9.99
C ALA A 307 16.94 -5.39 9.79
N TYR A 308 15.80 -5.84 9.30
CA TYR A 308 15.46 -7.26 9.17
C TYR A 308 15.38 -7.69 7.71
N VAL A 309 15.75 -8.94 7.49
CA VAL A 309 15.61 -9.62 6.21
C VAL A 309 14.60 -10.75 6.37
N ALA A 310 13.55 -10.74 5.53
CA ALA A 310 12.54 -11.79 5.59
C ALA A 310 13.11 -13.14 5.13
N HIS A 311 12.87 -14.16 5.92
CA HIS A 311 13.22 -15.54 5.60
C HIS A 311 11.97 -16.41 5.51
N VAL A 312 11.93 -17.26 4.49
CA VAL A 312 10.83 -18.22 4.30
C VAL A 312 11.11 -19.49 5.09
N ASN A 313 10.20 -19.85 6.00
CA ASN A 313 10.25 -21.17 6.63
C ASN A 313 9.90 -22.23 5.58
N LYS A 314 10.91 -23.00 5.15
CA LYS A 314 10.77 -24.00 4.08
C LYS A 314 9.83 -25.15 4.43
N GLN A 315 9.64 -25.44 5.73
CA GLN A 315 8.75 -26.51 6.18
C GLN A 315 7.28 -26.06 6.08
N ASN A 316 7.01 -24.81 6.44
CA ASN A 316 5.67 -24.24 6.40
C ASN A 316 5.29 -23.71 5.01
N CYS A 317 6.26 -23.40 4.17
CA CYS A 317 6.03 -22.87 2.84
C CYS A 317 5.42 -23.95 1.92
N VAL A 318 4.25 -23.66 1.37
CA VAL A 318 3.55 -24.51 0.39
C VAL A 318 3.73 -24.03 -1.05
N ALA A 319 4.65 -23.08 -1.28
CA ALA A 319 4.95 -22.52 -2.60
C ALA A 319 3.73 -21.98 -3.36
N CYS A 320 2.74 -21.44 -2.66
CA CYS A 320 1.53 -20.91 -3.30
C CYS A 320 1.76 -19.63 -4.11
N GLY A 321 2.93 -18.98 -3.97
CA GLY A 321 3.31 -17.76 -4.67
C GLY A 321 2.68 -16.48 -4.13
N ARG A 322 1.83 -16.56 -3.11
CA ARG A 322 1.10 -15.38 -2.61
C ARG A 322 2.03 -14.28 -2.10
N CYS A 323 3.10 -14.65 -1.39
CA CYS A 323 4.11 -13.69 -0.92
C CYS A 323 4.82 -12.98 -2.07
N VAL A 324 5.00 -13.66 -3.22
CA VAL A 324 5.57 -13.06 -4.43
C VAL A 324 4.60 -12.05 -5.04
N GLU A 325 3.31 -12.37 -5.06
CA GLU A 325 2.27 -11.47 -5.58
C GLU A 325 2.09 -10.21 -4.74
N TYR A 326 2.25 -10.36 -3.41
CA TYR A 326 2.05 -9.26 -2.47
C TYR A 326 3.30 -8.44 -2.18
N CYS A 327 4.49 -8.95 -2.53
CA CYS A 327 5.72 -8.21 -2.30
C CYS A 327 5.89 -7.06 -3.31
N PRO A 328 5.75 -5.81 -2.87
CA PRO A 328 5.83 -4.67 -3.78
C PRO A 328 7.24 -4.42 -4.31
N ALA A 329 8.24 -4.84 -3.56
CA ALA A 329 9.65 -4.66 -3.92
C ALA A 329 10.19 -5.79 -4.82
N GLY A 330 9.37 -6.82 -5.13
CA GLY A 330 9.84 -8.00 -5.84
C GLY A 330 10.96 -8.76 -5.09
N ALA A 331 11.03 -8.61 -3.76
CA ALA A 331 12.09 -9.19 -2.94
C ALA A 331 11.99 -10.72 -2.81
N LEU A 332 10.84 -11.28 -3.16
CA LEU A 332 10.56 -12.70 -3.09
C LEU A 332 10.30 -13.25 -4.48
N SER A 333 10.90 -14.37 -4.78
CA SER A 333 10.66 -15.13 -6.00
C SER A 333 10.43 -16.60 -5.67
N LEU A 334 9.62 -17.28 -6.49
CA LEU A 334 9.51 -18.73 -6.41
C LEU A 334 10.78 -19.34 -7.02
N GLY A 335 11.56 -20.02 -6.18
CA GLY A 335 12.68 -20.82 -6.66
C GLY A 335 12.17 -22.03 -7.43
N GLN A 336 12.76 -22.30 -8.58
CA GLN A 336 12.51 -23.55 -9.31
C GLN A 336 13.53 -24.59 -8.86
N LYS A 337 13.05 -25.63 -8.18
CA LYS A 337 13.80 -26.84 -7.94
C LYS A 337 13.11 -27.98 -8.70
N LEU A 338 13.66 -28.32 -9.83
CA LEU A 338 13.21 -29.50 -10.57
C LEU A 338 14.18 -30.66 -10.28
N CYS A 339 13.61 -31.78 -9.88
CA CYS A 339 14.34 -33.01 -9.69
C CYS A 339 13.96 -33.98 -10.80
N ARG A 340 14.95 -34.67 -11.37
CA ARG A 340 14.72 -35.79 -12.29
C ARG A 340 14.23 -37.03 -11.54
N LYS A 341 13.75 -38.04 -12.26
CA LYS A 341 13.29 -39.30 -11.66
C LYS A 341 14.36 -40.00 -10.82
N ASP A 342 15.63 -39.78 -11.12
CA ASP A 342 16.79 -40.30 -10.36
C ASP A 342 17.11 -39.50 -9.09
N GLY A 343 16.33 -38.47 -8.79
CA GLY A 343 16.53 -37.59 -7.63
C GLY A 343 17.57 -36.46 -7.84
N SER A 344 18.23 -36.43 -9.01
CA SER A 344 19.17 -35.35 -9.29
C SER A 344 18.44 -34.00 -9.49
N GLU A 345 19.04 -32.93 -8.96
CA GLU A 345 18.50 -31.57 -9.13
C GLU A 345 18.86 -31.02 -10.51
N VAL A 346 17.90 -30.40 -11.18
CA VAL A 346 18.13 -29.61 -12.39
C VAL A 346 18.41 -28.18 -12.00
N THR A 347 19.60 -27.70 -12.29
CA THR A 347 20.01 -26.33 -12.04
C THR A 347 19.82 -25.51 -13.32
N TYR A 348 19.06 -24.43 -13.22
CA TYR A 348 18.95 -23.43 -14.29
C TYR A 348 19.93 -22.28 -14.02
N PRO A 349 20.53 -21.72 -15.06
CA PRO A 349 21.32 -20.50 -14.88
C PRO A 349 20.41 -19.40 -14.31
N LYS A 350 20.91 -18.70 -13.28
CA LYS A 350 20.23 -17.53 -12.77
C LYS A 350 20.18 -16.47 -13.86
N MET A 351 18.98 -16.04 -14.23
CA MET A 351 18.83 -14.86 -15.07
C MET A 351 19.19 -13.63 -14.25
N PRO A 352 19.80 -12.59 -14.86
CA PRO A 352 20.01 -11.31 -14.19
C PRO A 352 18.67 -10.81 -13.62
N LEU A 353 18.67 -10.40 -12.35
CA LEU A 353 17.47 -9.84 -11.76
C LEU A 353 17.17 -8.49 -12.42
N PRO A 354 15.89 -8.12 -12.60
CA PRO A 354 15.52 -6.79 -13.12
C PRO A 354 16.18 -5.64 -12.37
N SER A 355 16.50 -5.82 -11.08
CA SER A 355 17.22 -4.86 -10.25
C SER A 355 18.66 -4.60 -10.68
N GLU A 356 19.27 -5.46 -11.50
CA GLU A 356 20.60 -5.23 -12.08
C GLU A 356 20.53 -4.32 -13.31
N GLN A 357 19.35 -4.09 -13.84
CA GLN A 357 19.15 -3.12 -14.92
C GLN A 357 19.08 -1.71 -14.35
N LYS A 358 19.79 -0.79 -14.95
CA LYS A 358 19.65 0.64 -14.61
C LYS A 358 18.34 1.16 -15.18
N TRP A 359 17.36 1.30 -14.33
CA TRP A 359 16.09 1.91 -14.65
C TRP A 359 16.22 3.43 -14.53
N GLY A 360 15.57 4.11 -15.44
CA GLY A 360 15.49 5.56 -15.43
C GLY A 360 14.14 6.01 -15.99
N ARG A 361 13.96 7.31 -16.07
CA ARG A 361 12.73 7.92 -16.56
C ARG A 361 12.24 7.36 -17.90
N HIS A 362 13.16 7.02 -18.80
CA HIS A 362 12.89 6.43 -20.11
C HIS A 362 12.32 5.01 -20.07
N MET A 363 12.50 4.31 -18.95
CA MET A 363 11.96 2.96 -18.73
C MET A 363 10.67 2.95 -17.92
N TRP A 364 10.27 4.09 -17.39
CA TRP A 364 9.04 4.23 -16.65
C TRP A 364 7.84 4.20 -17.61
N SER A 365 6.90 3.28 -17.33
CA SER A 365 5.66 3.19 -18.08
C SER A 365 4.72 4.30 -17.66
N GLU A 366 4.23 5.09 -18.63
CA GLU A 366 3.18 6.07 -18.40
C GLU A 366 1.88 5.41 -17.91
N ASP A 367 1.69 4.13 -18.25
CA ASP A 367 0.55 3.31 -17.85
C ASP A 367 0.75 2.60 -16.52
N TYR A 368 1.80 2.89 -15.78
CA TYR A 368 2.16 2.23 -14.53
C TYR A 368 0.99 2.16 -13.54
N ARG A 369 0.20 3.21 -13.44
CA ARG A 369 -0.94 3.29 -12.53
C ARG A 369 -2.13 2.48 -12.98
N ASP A 370 -2.34 2.41 -14.29
CA ASP A 370 -3.47 1.72 -14.89
C ASP A 370 -3.26 0.20 -14.91
N LYS A 371 -2.01 -0.24 -14.97
CA LYS A 371 -1.62 -1.65 -15.08
C LYS A 371 -1.39 -2.35 -13.77
N ASN A 372 -1.75 -1.72 -12.66
CA ASN A 372 -1.50 -2.29 -11.34
C ASN A 372 -0.09 -2.91 -11.25
N ARG A 373 0.81 -2.16 -10.92
CA ARG A 373 2.23 -2.16 -10.59
C ARG A 373 3.01 -3.45 -10.41
N ILE A 374 2.45 -4.53 -9.98
CA ILE A 374 3.20 -5.76 -9.80
C ILE A 374 2.67 -6.76 -10.79
N ASN A 375 3.35 -6.84 -11.91
CA ASN A 375 3.13 -7.95 -12.81
C ASN A 375 3.91 -9.17 -12.30
N THR A 376 3.36 -9.80 -11.25
CA THR A 376 3.93 -10.99 -10.64
C THR A 376 3.99 -12.19 -11.59
N HIS A 377 3.28 -12.10 -12.71
CA HIS A 377 3.32 -13.16 -13.74
C HIS A 377 4.66 -13.24 -14.44
N GLU A 378 5.36 -12.13 -14.54
CA GLU A 378 6.69 -12.06 -15.16
C GLU A 378 7.83 -12.22 -14.16
N SER A 379 7.56 -12.19 -12.87
CA SER A 379 8.56 -12.21 -11.81
C SER A 379 8.71 -13.54 -11.08
N GLY A 380 8.72 -14.65 -11.81
CA GLY A 380 9.07 -15.95 -11.26
C GLY A 380 7.91 -16.72 -10.65
N THR A 381 6.67 -16.46 -11.03
CA THR A 381 5.55 -17.38 -10.77
C THR A 381 5.66 -18.62 -11.65
N ALA A 382 5.18 -19.75 -11.12
CA ALA A 382 5.22 -21.00 -11.87
C ALA A 382 4.45 -20.90 -13.18
N PRO A 383 4.97 -21.45 -14.30
CA PRO A 383 4.29 -21.43 -15.58
C PRO A 383 2.88 -22.02 -15.54
N CYS A 384 2.66 -23.07 -14.74
CA CYS A 384 1.34 -23.66 -14.55
C CYS A 384 0.33 -22.69 -13.91
N LYS A 385 0.76 -21.83 -13.00
CA LYS A 385 -0.09 -20.77 -12.45
C LYS A 385 -0.39 -19.70 -13.49
N THR A 386 0.63 -19.25 -14.20
CA THR A 386 0.50 -18.22 -15.26
C THR A 386 -0.41 -18.68 -16.39
N ALA A 387 -0.30 -19.94 -16.82
CA ALA A 387 -1.13 -20.52 -17.87
C ALA A 387 -2.59 -20.75 -17.44
N CYS A 388 -2.87 -20.80 -16.14
CA CYS A 388 -4.23 -20.95 -15.63
C CYS A 388 -5.00 -19.63 -15.78
N PRO A 389 -6.14 -19.60 -16.50
CA PRO A 389 -6.93 -18.35 -16.64
C PRO A 389 -7.42 -17.77 -15.32
N ALA A 390 -7.61 -18.61 -14.30
CA ALA A 390 -8.01 -18.19 -12.95
C ALA A 390 -6.79 -17.96 -12.02
N HIS A 391 -5.58 -18.09 -12.51
CA HIS A 391 -4.33 -17.94 -11.75
C HIS A 391 -4.31 -18.68 -10.41
N ILE A 392 -4.86 -19.90 -10.38
CA ILE A 392 -4.89 -20.73 -9.18
C ILE A 392 -3.46 -21.05 -8.75
N ALA A 393 -3.21 -21.05 -7.44
CA ALA A 393 -1.91 -21.40 -6.87
C ALA A 393 -1.62 -22.90 -6.98
N VAL A 394 -1.35 -23.37 -8.21
CA VAL A 394 -1.19 -24.79 -8.57
C VAL A 394 -0.17 -25.50 -7.68
N GLN A 395 1.03 -24.95 -7.56
CA GLN A 395 2.09 -25.56 -6.75
C GLN A 395 1.69 -25.67 -5.27
N GLY A 396 0.95 -24.67 -4.76
CA GLY A 396 0.50 -24.64 -3.38
C GLY A 396 -0.45 -25.80 -3.06
N TYR A 397 -1.53 -25.96 -3.83
CA TYR A 397 -2.48 -27.03 -3.55
C TYR A 397 -1.94 -28.42 -3.85
N LEU A 398 -1.05 -28.58 -4.83
CA LEU A 398 -0.38 -29.86 -5.08
C LEU A 398 0.51 -30.26 -3.90
N LYS A 399 1.25 -29.31 -3.32
CA LYS A 399 2.08 -29.57 -2.15
C LYS A 399 1.24 -29.88 -0.91
N MET A 400 0.14 -29.18 -0.69
CA MET A 400 -0.81 -29.48 0.39
C MET A 400 -1.42 -30.86 0.21
N ALA A 401 -1.82 -31.23 -1.01
CA ALA A 401 -2.33 -32.56 -1.33
C ALA A 401 -1.31 -33.67 -1.04
N ALA A 402 -0.05 -33.45 -1.42
CA ALA A 402 1.05 -34.38 -1.13
C ALA A 402 1.30 -34.56 0.39
N GLN A 403 0.90 -33.57 1.19
CA GLN A 403 0.94 -33.63 2.66
C GLN A 403 -0.35 -34.19 3.30
N GLY A 404 -1.34 -34.59 2.50
CA GLY A 404 -2.65 -35.02 2.98
C GLY A 404 -3.57 -33.90 3.48
N ARG A 405 -3.20 -32.64 3.28
CA ARG A 405 -3.92 -31.44 3.71
C ARG A 405 -4.97 -31.03 2.67
N TYR A 406 -5.95 -31.89 2.41
CA TYR A 406 -6.89 -31.70 1.31
C TYR A 406 -7.85 -30.53 1.51
N GLN A 407 -8.28 -30.26 2.76
CA GLN A 407 -9.14 -29.11 3.04
C GLN A 407 -8.41 -27.78 2.81
N ASP A 408 -7.15 -27.67 3.26
CA ASP A 408 -6.35 -26.48 3.02
C ASP A 408 -6.08 -26.28 1.52
N ALA A 409 -5.85 -27.39 0.81
CA ALA A 409 -5.70 -27.36 -0.65
C ALA A 409 -6.98 -26.88 -1.34
N LEU A 410 -8.15 -27.34 -0.89
CA LEU A 410 -9.44 -26.88 -1.41
C LEU A 410 -9.68 -25.40 -1.10
N ALA A 411 -9.37 -24.96 0.11
CA ALA A 411 -9.44 -23.55 0.50
C ALA A 411 -8.59 -22.66 -0.43
N LEU A 412 -7.37 -23.11 -0.71
CA LEU A 412 -6.47 -22.39 -1.62
C LEU A 412 -7.00 -22.33 -3.06
N ILE A 413 -7.59 -23.43 -3.56
CA ILE A 413 -8.21 -23.47 -4.89
C ILE A 413 -9.41 -22.51 -4.96
N LYS A 414 -10.29 -22.54 -3.95
CA LYS A 414 -11.53 -21.75 -3.93
C LYS A 414 -11.30 -20.25 -3.83
N LYS A 415 -10.11 -19.78 -3.46
CA LYS A 415 -9.75 -18.37 -3.54
C LYS A 415 -9.85 -17.79 -4.95
N ASN A 416 -9.62 -18.61 -5.97
CA ASN A 416 -9.64 -18.19 -7.37
C ASN A 416 -10.61 -18.97 -8.25
N ASN A 417 -11.14 -20.08 -7.76
CA ASN A 417 -12.05 -20.94 -8.52
C ASN A 417 -13.13 -21.52 -7.57
N PRO A 418 -14.37 -21.03 -7.61
CA PRO A 418 -15.44 -21.50 -6.75
C PRO A 418 -16.00 -22.87 -7.16
N PHE A 419 -15.69 -23.34 -8.39
CA PHE A 419 -16.20 -24.59 -8.95
C PHE A 419 -15.12 -25.59 -9.35
N PRO A 420 -14.22 -25.99 -8.44
CA PRO A 420 -13.09 -26.84 -8.80
C PRO A 420 -13.52 -28.24 -9.29
N ALA A 421 -14.63 -28.77 -8.81
CA ALA A 421 -15.15 -30.05 -9.26
C ALA A 421 -15.60 -30.00 -10.72
N ILE A 422 -16.41 -29.00 -11.09
CA ILE A 422 -16.90 -28.82 -12.47
C ILE A 422 -15.72 -28.57 -13.40
N CYS A 423 -14.81 -27.67 -13.01
CA CYS A 423 -13.61 -27.39 -13.81
C CYS A 423 -12.74 -28.65 -14.01
N GLY A 424 -12.72 -29.59 -13.06
CA GLY A 424 -12.03 -30.87 -13.20
C GLY A 424 -12.58 -31.79 -14.31
N TYR A 425 -13.78 -31.49 -14.83
CA TYR A 425 -14.36 -32.25 -15.97
C TYR A 425 -14.25 -31.53 -17.31
N VAL A 426 -14.19 -30.18 -17.30
CA VAL A 426 -14.29 -29.38 -18.53
C VAL A 426 -13.03 -28.55 -18.85
N CYS A 427 -12.03 -28.55 -17.96
CA CYS A 427 -10.83 -27.76 -18.14
C CYS A 427 -9.98 -28.26 -19.31
N ASN A 428 -9.45 -27.31 -20.09
CA ASN A 428 -8.54 -27.61 -21.20
C ASN A 428 -7.07 -27.80 -20.78
N ARG A 429 -6.79 -27.81 -19.47
CA ARG A 429 -5.50 -28.21 -18.85
C ARG A 429 -4.27 -27.41 -19.30
N ARG A 430 -4.40 -26.17 -19.67
CA ARG A 430 -3.26 -25.31 -20.08
C ARG A 430 -2.11 -25.29 -19.08
N CYS A 431 -2.39 -25.49 -17.81
CA CYS A 431 -1.38 -25.59 -16.77
C CYS A 431 -0.49 -26.83 -16.91
N GLU A 432 -1.03 -27.93 -17.43
CA GLU A 432 -0.29 -29.17 -17.71
C GLU A 432 0.58 -28.99 -18.95
N ASP A 433 0.07 -28.36 -20.00
CA ASP A 433 0.84 -28.00 -21.19
C ASP A 433 2.04 -27.10 -20.87
N ALA A 434 1.85 -26.16 -19.95
CA ALA A 434 2.91 -25.26 -19.51
C ALA A 434 3.79 -25.82 -18.37
N CYS A 435 3.57 -27.07 -17.96
CA CYS A 435 4.33 -27.67 -16.88
C CYS A 435 5.78 -27.89 -17.26
N THR A 436 6.71 -27.23 -16.56
CA THR A 436 8.16 -27.38 -16.83
C THR A 436 8.68 -28.77 -16.58
N ARG A 437 8.00 -29.59 -15.77
CA ARG A 437 8.33 -30.98 -15.59
C ARG A 437 8.18 -31.78 -16.90
N GLY A 438 7.21 -31.41 -17.74
CA GLY A 438 7.01 -32.03 -19.06
C GLY A 438 8.19 -31.92 -19.99
N THR A 439 9.13 -30.99 -19.74
CA THR A 439 10.40 -30.91 -20.50
C THR A 439 11.46 -31.89 -20.01
N ILE A 440 11.22 -32.56 -18.87
CA ILE A 440 12.18 -33.50 -18.25
C ILE A 440 11.68 -34.94 -18.33
N ASP A 441 10.41 -35.16 -17.96
CA ASP A 441 9.75 -36.45 -17.99
C ASP A 441 8.28 -36.34 -18.43
N GLU A 442 7.36 -36.17 -17.51
CA GLU A 442 5.93 -36.05 -17.78
C GLU A 442 5.34 -34.89 -17.00
N SER A 443 4.37 -34.17 -17.60
CA SER A 443 3.61 -33.13 -16.89
C SER A 443 2.89 -33.72 -15.69
N ILE A 444 2.80 -32.96 -14.63
CA ILE A 444 2.01 -33.34 -13.45
C ILE A 444 0.52 -33.29 -13.84
N ALA A 445 -0.25 -34.33 -13.46
CA ALA A 445 -1.70 -34.40 -13.67
C ALA A 445 -2.43 -33.39 -12.74
N ILE A 446 -2.26 -32.11 -13.00
CA ILE A 446 -2.66 -30.98 -12.15
C ILE A 446 -4.17 -30.94 -12.00
N ASP A 447 -4.88 -31.15 -13.10
CA ASP A 447 -6.34 -31.07 -13.13
C ASP A 447 -7.00 -32.25 -12.41
N GLU A 448 -6.45 -33.44 -12.55
CA GLU A 448 -6.96 -34.64 -11.88
C GLU A 448 -6.77 -34.53 -10.35
N VAL A 449 -5.65 -33.98 -9.87
CA VAL A 449 -5.45 -33.73 -8.44
C VAL A 449 -6.43 -32.69 -7.93
N LYS A 450 -6.68 -31.59 -8.66
CA LYS A 450 -7.67 -30.57 -8.32
C LYS A 450 -9.08 -31.19 -8.23
N LYS A 451 -9.46 -32.00 -9.22
CA LYS A 451 -10.73 -32.72 -9.25
C LYS A 451 -10.86 -33.65 -8.06
N TYR A 452 -9.84 -34.44 -7.77
CA TYR A 452 -9.82 -35.35 -6.63
C TYR A 452 -10.08 -34.61 -5.30
N ILE A 453 -9.35 -33.51 -5.05
CA ILE A 453 -9.51 -32.67 -3.87
C ILE A 453 -10.96 -32.18 -3.74
N ALA A 454 -11.52 -31.67 -4.85
CA ALA A 454 -12.90 -31.16 -4.86
C ALA A 454 -13.94 -32.26 -4.65
N MET A 455 -13.71 -33.44 -5.21
CA MET A 455 -14.63 -34.59 -5.06
C MET A 455 -14.60 -35.17 -3.64
N LEU A 456 -13.48 -35.10 -2.93
CA LEU A 456 -13.45 -35.48 -1.51
C LEU A 456 -14.42 -34.66 -0.67
N ASP A 457 -14.49 -33.35 -0.89
CA ASP A 457 -15.41 -32.45 -0.18
C ASP A 457 -16.87 -32.75 -0.53
N ILE A 458 -17.15 -32.95 -1.81
CA ILE A 458 -18.50 -33.28 -2.29
C ILE A 458 -18.97 -34.65 -1.74
N ASN A 459 -18.12 -35.68 -1.82
CA ASN A 459 -18.45 -37.03 -1.36
C ASN A 459 -18.62 -37.11 0.15
N ALA A 460 -17.82 -36.35 0.90
CA ALA A 460 -17.95 -36.27 2.35
C ALA A 460 -19.11 -35.37 2.81
N GLU A 461 -19.78 -34.70 1.87
CA GLU A 461 -20.84 -33.72 2.15
C GLU A 461 -20.42 -32.57 3.11
N THR A 462 -19.12 -32.28 3.16
CA THR A 462 -18.56 -31.29 4.09
C THR A 462 -18.88 -29.87 3.67
N ARG A 463 -18.95 -29.58 2.37
CA ARG A 463 -19.29 -28.28 1.81
C ARG A 463 -18.45 -27.15 2.40
N TYR A 464 -17.15 -27.16 2.12
CA TYR A 464 -16.24 -26.13 2.57
C TYR A 464 -16.78 -24.72 2.25
N VAL A 465 -16.93 -23.92 3.30
CA VAL A 465 -17.31 -22.51 3.22
C VAL A 465 -16.10 -21.67 3.59
N PRO A 466 -15.61 -20.77 2.71
CA PRO A 466 -14.48 -19.93 3.01
C PRO A 466 -14.82 -18.90 4.09
N GLU A 467 -13.81 -18.45 4.81
CA GLU A 467 -13.92 -17.28 5.67
C GLU A 467 -14.23 -16.03 4.84
N LYS A 468 -15.07 -15.16 5.38
CA LYS A 468 -15.37 -13.88 4.73
C LYS A 468 -14.15 -12.98 4.80
N VAL A 469 -13.77 -12.43 3.65
CA VAL A 469 -12.71 -11.43 3.56
C VAL A 469 -13.37 -10.06 3.50
N VAL A 470 -13.53 -9.43 4.64
CA VAL A 470 -14.15 -8.10 4.76
C VAL A 470 -13.05 -7.05 4.89
N PRO A 471 -13.09 -5.96 4.12
CA PRO A 471 -12.15 -4.85 4.28
C PRO A 471 -12.15 -4.33 5.72
N ALA A 472 -10.96 -4.16 6.28
CA ALA A 472 -10.79 -3.74 7.67
C ALA A 472 -11.43 -2.38 7.99
N THR A 473 -11.53 -1.52 6.98
CA THR A 473 -12.07 -0.15 7.12
C THR A 473 -13.58 -0.06 7.10
N LYS A 474 -14.27 -0.97 6.40
CA LYS A 474 -15.72 -0.87 6.16
C LYS A 474 -16.56 -1.95 6.85
N GLY A 475 -15.98 -3.08 7.20
CA GLY A 475 -16.76 -4.21 7.69
C GLY A 475 -17.63 -4.83 6.60
N TYR A 476 -18.93 -4.98 6.85
CA TYR A 476 -19.87 -5.52 5.88
C TYR A 476 -20.43 -4.43 4.97
N PHE A 477 -20.72 -4.82 3.72
CA PHE A 477 -21.35 -3.94 2.72
C PHE A 477 -22.85 -4.24 2.66
N ASP A 478 -23.66 -3.20 2.71
CA ASP A 478 -25.13 -3.27 2.68
C ASP A 478 -25.75 -2.80 1.35
N GLU A 479 -24.90 -2.42 0.40
CA GLU A 479 -25.33 -2.06 -0.95
C GLU A 479 -26.11 -3.21 -1.61
N LYS A 480 -27.19 -2.87 -2.29
CA LYS A 480 -27.99 -3.83 -3.03
C LYS A 480 -27.36 -4.12 -4.38
N VAL A 481 -26.93 -5.35 -4.60
CA VAL A 481 -26.31 -5.81 -5.84
C VAL A 481 -27.25 -6.78 -6.55
N ALA A 482 -27.59 -6.48 -7.80
CA ALA A 482 -28.39 -7.36 -8.65
C ALA A 482 -27.48 -8.05 -9.69
N ILE A 483 -27.51 -9.38 -9.73
CA ILE A 483 -26.78 -10.18 -10.72
C ILE A 483 -27.81 -10.80 -11.67
N ILE A 484 -27.67 -10.54 -12.95
CA ILE A 484 -28.57 -11.07 -13.99
C ILE A 484 -27.97 -12.34 -14.59
N GLY A 485 -28.64 -13.47 -14.31
CA GLY A 485 -28.26 -14.81 -14.76
C GLY A 485 -27.51 -15.60 -13.67
N ALA A 486 -28.03 -16.80 -13.35
CA ALA A 486 -27.42 -17.73 -12.42
C ALA A 486 -26.61 -18.82 -13.12
N GLY A 487 -25.93 -18.50 -14.22
CA GLY A 487 -24.91 -19.35 -14.83
C GLY A 487 -23.60 -19.30 -14.03
N PRO A 488 -22.56 -20.05 -14.47
CA PRO A 488 -21.28 -20.10 -13.75
C PRO A 488 -20.67 -18.72 -13.43
N ALA A 489 -20.77 -17.78 -14.37
CA ALA A 489 -20.26 -16.42 -14.18
C ALA A 489 -21.03 -15.66 -13.09
N GLY A 490 -22.36 -15.70 -13.12
CA GLY A 490 -23.20 -15.01 -12.13
C GLY A 490 -23.05 -15.61 -10.74
N ILE A 491 -23.00 -16.94 -10.63
CA ILE A 491 -22.80 -17.60 -9.35
C ILE A 491 -21.38 -17.35 -8.81
N SER A 492 -20.35 -17.31 -9.67
CA SER A 492 -18.99 -16.91 -9.26
C SER A 492 -18.97 -15.47 -8.72
N CYS A 493 -19.65 -14.57 -9.40
CA CYS A 493 -19.77 -13.18 -8.94
C CYS A 493 -20.43 -13.10 -7.58
N ALA A 494 -21.57 -13.79 -7.38
CA ALA A 494 -22.25 -13.84 -6.10
C ALA A 494 -21.38 -14.43 -4.99
N TYR A 495 -20.66 -15.51 -5.29
CA TYR A 495 -19.74 -16.17 -4.37
C TYR A 495 -18.67 -15.19 -3.83
N TYR A 496 -17.96 -14.51 -4.73
CA TYR A 496 -16.89 -13.60 -4.32
C TYR A 496 -17.39 -12.29 -3.70
N LEU A 497 -18.57 -11.82 -4.09
CA LEU A 497 -19.20 -10.70 -3.40
C LEU A 497 -19.57 -11.08 -1.95
N ALA A 498 -20.15 -12.27 -1.75
CA ALA A 498 -20.45 -12.77 -0.41
C ALA A 498 -19.19 -12.97 0.45
N GLU A 499 -18.11 -13.50 -0.15
CA GLU A 499 -16.81 -13.63 0.50
C GLU A 499 -16.24 -12.27 0.94
N LYS A 500 -16.45 -11.24 0.12
CA LYS A 500 -16.05 -9.85 0.43
C LYS A 500 -16.96 -9.13 1.42
N GLY A 501 -18.04 -9.76 1.88
CA GLY A 501 -18.91 -9.20 2.89
C GLY A 501 -20.15 -8.46 2.37
N TYR A 502 -20.48 -8.54 1.08
CA TYR A 502 -21.74 -8.01 0.56
C TYR A 502 -22.90 -8.88 1.03
N THR A 503 -23.84 -8.28 1.76
CA THR A 503 -24.97 -9.02 2.40
C THR A 503 -26.24 -8.98 1.57
N ASN A 504 -26.40 -8.03 0.66
CA ASN A 504 -27.60 -7.78 -0.12
C ASN A 504 -27.40 -8.11 -1.62
N VAL A 505 -26.91 -9.32 -1.91
CA VAL A 505 -26.73 -9.79 -3.29
C VAL A 505 -27.93 -10.61 -3.72
N THR A 506 -28.60 -10.21 -4.81
CA THR A 506 -29.72 -10.92 -5.41
C THR A 506 -29.37 -11.39 -6.80
N VAL A 507 -29.50 -12.70 -7.04
CA VAL A 507 -29.28 -13.29 -8.36
C VAL A 507 -30.64 -13.55 -9.03
N PHE A 508 -30.83 -13.01 -10.23
CA PHE A 508 -32.04 -13.20 -11.04
C PHE A 508 -31.77 -14.24 -12.12
N GLU A 509 -32.60 -15.25 -12.20
CA GLU A 509 -32.50 -16.32 -13.20
C GLU A 509 -33.85 -16.50 -13.89
N LYS A 510 -33.83 -16.60 -15.25
CA LYS A 510 -35.04 -16.80 -16.05
C LYS A 510 -35.54 -18.24 -16.05
N ASN A 511 -34.65 -19.21 -15.82
CA ASN A 511 -34.96 -20.64 -15.81
C ASN A 511 -35.33 -21.10 -14.40
N LYS A 512 -35.97 -22.25 -14.29
CA LYS A 512 -36.40 -22.81 -13.00
C LYS A 512 -35.20 -23.12 -12.06
N GLU A 513 -34.10 -23.56 -12.63
CA GLU A 513 -32.93 -24.01 -11.90
C GLU A 513 -31.72 -23.14 -12.23
N PRO A 514 -30.94 -22.74 -11.22
CA PRO A 514 -29.66 -22.04 -11.43
C PRO A 514 -28.61 -23.01 -11.97
N GLY A 515 -27.55 -22.48 -12.60
CA GLY A 515 -26.44 -23.24 -13.13
C GLY A 515 -26.19 -23.02 -14.62
N GLY A 516 -27.18 -22.49 -15.35
CA GLY A 516 -27.03 -22.14 -16.76
C GLY A 516 -26.58 -23.34 -17.61
N MET A 517 -25.55 -23.13 -18.43
CA MET A 517 -25.03 -24.15 -19.35
C MET A 517 -24.52 -25.43 -18.63
N VAL A 518 -24.11 -25.35 -17.40
CA VAL A 518 -23.65 -26.52 -16.63
C VAL A 518 -24.80 -27.47 -16.32
N VAL A 519 -26.01 -26.95 -16.15
CA VAL A 519 -27.21 -27.73 -15.88
C VAL A 519 -27.94 -28.12 -17.16
N TYR A 520 -28.10 -27.17 -18.10
CA TYR A 520 -28.91 -27.36 -19.31
C TYR A 520 -28.14 -27.98 -20.48
N LEU A 521 -26.81 -27.86 -20.50
CA LEU A 521 -25.93 -28.64 -21.37
C LEU A 521 -25.23 -29.68 -20.51
N SER A 522 -25.79 -30.87 -20.45
CA SER A 522 -25.16 -31.99 -19.78
C SER A 522 -23.72 -32.18 -20.25
N LEU A 523 -22.81 -32.49 -19.33
CA LEU A 523 -21.42 -32.86 -19.66
C LEU A 523 -21.34 -34.00 -20.69
N ILE A 524 -22.34 -34.88 -20.71
CA ILE A 524 -22.50 -35.92 -21.74
C ILE A 524 -22.70 -35.31 -23.12
N HIS A 525 -23.50 -34.28 -23.26
CA HIS A 525 -23.74 -33.58 -24.53
C HIS A 525 -22.50 -32.82 -25.05
N ILE A 526 -21.58 -32.43 -24.17
CA ILE A 526 -20.32 -31.78 -24.54
C ILE A 526 -19.27 -32.81 -24.91
N SER A 527 -19.19 -33.93 -24.19
CA SER A 527 -18.14 -34.95 -24.37
C SER A 527 -18.49 -36.04 -25.36
N GLU A 528 -19.75 -36.45 -25.46
CA GLU A 528 -20.19 -37.54 -26.37
C GLU A 528 -20.06 -37.20 -27.88
N PRO A 529 -20.48 -36.01 -28.36
CA PRO A 529 -20.27 -35.64 -29.75
C PRO A 529 -18.79 -35.60 -30.15
N THR A 530 -17.92 -35.29 -29.20
CA THR A 530 -16.48 -35.26 -29.44
C THR A 530 -15.89 -36.68 -29.50
N ARG A 531 -16.36 -37.59 -28.65
CA ARG A 531 -15.97 -39.03 -28.70
C ARG A 531 -16.44 -39.70 -29.95
N LEU A 532 -17.66 -39.42 -30.41
CA LEU A 532 -18.19 -39.97 -31.66
C LEU A 532 -17.47 -39.46 -32.92
N ARG A 533 -16.76 -38.34 -32.85
CA ARG A 533 -15.93 -37.81 -33.94
C ARG A 533 -14.51 -38.36 -33.92
N CYS A 534 -14.09 -38.97 -32.83
CA CYS A 534 -12.76 -39.58 -32.68
C CYS A 534 -12.76 -41.10 -32.90
N ILE A 535 -13.95 -41.69 -33.20
CA ILE A 535 -14.10 -43.08 -33.68
C ILE A 535 -14.36 -43.04 -35.19
#